data_321cf26ff1cc41836128d7f15e08bde9
#
_entry.id   321cf26ff1cc41836128d7f15e08bde9
#
_cell.length_a   1.000
_cell.length_b   1.000
_cell.length_c   1.000
_cell.angle_alpha   90.00
_cell.angle_beta   90.00
_cell.angle_gamma   90.00
#
_symmetry.space_group_name_H-M   'P 1'
#
loop_
_entity.id
_entity.type
_entity.pdbx_description
1 polymer ?
#
loop_
_entity_poly.entity_id
_entity_poly.type
_entity_poly.pdbx_seq_one_letter_code
_entity_poly.pdbx_strand_id
1 'polypeptide(L)'
;GENSEESSAFLDEMDTLCASLAADSRLAAYGARHIAFLFFLPISGTSFTMAHYADDGDSFYYEYSCLYKTDAYTDGEAESPATYAHEILHLSGAPDLYEGSSDPYVDEALVSYVADTYPGDIMLSTYEDDGSSRFDAITKEISPLTAYCLGLTDTCPELAQFPLLADMTPGVFSYGADGEAGSAEAGESWPGAVAV
;
A
#
# COMPACT_ATOMS: atom_id res chain seq x y z
N GLY A 1 -12.63 -6.37 -21.62
CA GLY A 1 -13.81 -5.47 -21.63
C GLY A 1 -14.81 -5.79 -20.53
N GLU A 2 -15.04 -7.06 -20.17
CA GLU A 2 -16.01 -7.41 -19.11
C GLU A 2 -15.49 -7.08 -17.70
N ASN A 3 -14.20 -7.11 -17.47
CA ASN A 3 -13.62 -6.86 -16.12
C ASN A 3 -13.65 -5.38 -15.69
N SER A 4 -13.76 -4.43 -16.60
CA SER A 4 -13.67 -3.00 -16.24
C SER A 4 -14.98 -2.44 -15.64
N GLU A 5 -16.15 -2.90 -16.09
CA GLU A 5 -17.42 -2.44 -15.51
C GLU A 5 -17.68 -3.04 -14.13
N GLU A 6 -17.32 -4.32 -13.94
CA GLU A 6 -17.43 -4.98 -12.63
C GLU A 6 -16.45 -4.38 -11.62
N SER A 7 -15.24 -4.06 -12.05
CA SER A 7 -14.25 -3.37 -11.19
C SER A 7 -14.72 -1.98 -10.78
N SER A 8 -15.27 -1.19 -11.71
CA SER A 8 -15.79 0.13 -11.41
C SER A 8 -16.97 0.08 -10.43
N ALA A 9 -17.91 -0.86 -10.64
CA ALA A 9 -19.03 -1.05 -9.73
C ALA A 9 -18.59 -1.45 -8.32
N PHE A 10 -17.55 -2.29 -8.20
CA PHE A 10 -16.98 -2.66 -6.92
C PHE A 10 -16.36 -1.45 -6.19
N LEU A 11 -15.60 -0.61 -6.89
CA LEU A 11 -15.02 0.61 -6.32
C LEU A 11 -16.11 1.57 -5.81
N ASP A 12 -17.17 1.78 -6.59
CA ASP A 12 -18.31 2.61 -6.18
C ASP A 12 -19.02 2.07 -4.94
N GLU A 13 -19.17 0.74 -4.85
CA GLU A 13 -19.75 0.08 -3.67
C GLU A 13 -18.85 0.25 -2.44
N MET A 14 -17.54 0.13 -2.60
CA MET A 14 -16.58 0.32 -1.51
C MET A 14 -16.56 1.76 -1.02
N ASP A 15 -16.59 2.75 -1.90
CA ASP A 15 -16.68 4.16 -1.53
C ASP A 15 -17.99 4.45 -0.76
N THR A 16 -19.10 3.89 -1.23
CA THR A 16 -20.39 3.98 -0.54
C THR A 16 -20.33 3.37 0.87
N LEU A 17 -19.70 2.22 1.01
CA LEU A 17 -19.49 1.57 2.30
C LEU A 17 -18.64 2.42 3.23
N CYS A 18 -17.49 2.89 2.77
CA CYS A 18 -16.58 3.73 3.53
C CYS A 18 -17.27 5.04 3.99
N ALA A 19 -18.04 5.70 3.10
CA ALA A 19 -18.84 6.86 3.45
C ALA A 19 -19.87 6.55 4.54
N SER A 20 -20.52 5.38 4.47
CA SER A 20 -21.50 4.94 5.47
C SER A 20 -20.92 4.72 6.86
N LEU A 21 -19.61 4.49 6.96
CA LEU A 21 -18.87 4.35 8.21
C LEU A 21 -18.56 5.70 8.89
N ALA A 22 -19.09 6.80 8.35
CA ALA A 22 -18.96 8.15 8.89
C ALA A 22 -17.49 8.60 9.04
N ALA A 23 -16.69 8.40 7.98
CA ALA A 23 -15.27 8.74 7.93
C ALA A 23 -14.99 10.17 8.40
N ASP A 24 -15.70 11.17 7.87
CA ASP A 24 -15.50 12.59 8.20
C ASP A 24 -15.74 12.88 9.68
N SER A 25 -16.79 12.27 10.26
CA SER A 25 -17.09 12.42 11.68
C SER A 25 -16.01 11.82 12.56
N ARG A 26 -15.41 10.70 12.14
CA ARG A 26 -14.30 10.05 12.83
C ARG A 26 -13.03 10.86 12.73
N LEU A 27 -12.68 11.35 11.54
CA LEU A 27 -11.54 12.24 11.33
C LEU A 27 -11.64 13.45 12.27
N ALA A 28 -12.80 14.13 12.28
CA ALA A 28 -13.03 15.27 13.15
C ALA A 28 -12.96 14.93 14.64
N ALA A 29 -13.54 13.79 15.06
CA ALA A 29 -13.58 13.37 16.46
C ALA A 29 -12.19 13.03 17.02
N TYR A 30 -11.30 12.50 16.18
CA TYR A 30 -9.94 12.13 16.59
C TYR A 30 -8.87 13.17 16.21
N GLY A 31 -9.25 14.25 15.53
CA GLY A 31 -8.31 15.24 15.02
C GLY A 31 -7.34 14.67 13.99
N ALA A 32 -7.74 13.57 13.34
CA ALA A 32 -6.96 12.92 12.30
C ALA A 32 -7.17 13.64 10.96
N ARG A 33 -6.16 13.59 10.09
CA ARG A 33 -6.26 14.17 8.74
C ARG A 33 -6.61 13.10 7.70
N HIS A 34 -6.27 11.84 7.97
CA HIS A 34 -6.41 10.73 7.04
C HIS A 34 -7.09 9.55 7.71
N ILE A 35 -7.77 8.76 6.93
CA ILE A 35 -8.40 7.51 7.32
C ILE A 35 -8.20 6.50 6.21
N ALA A 36 -7.81 5.28 6.58
CA ALA A 36 -7.81 4.15 5.69
C ALA A 36 -8.65 3.02 6.31
N PHE A 37 -9.24 2.18 5.48
CA PHE A 37 -10.10 1.10 5.92
C PHE A 37 -9.42 -0.25 5.70
N LEU A 38 -9.49 -1.13 6.68
CA LEU A 38 -9.03 -2.51 6.57
C LEU A 38 -10.24 -3.44 6.65
N PHE A 39 -10.54 -4.12 5.56
CA PHE A 39 -11.63 -5.07 5.44
C PHE A 39 -11.11 -6.50 5.52
N PHE A 40 -11.31 -7.16 6.66
CA PHE A 40 -10.97 -8.57 6.83
C PHE A 40 -12.13 -9.44 6.33
N LEU A 41 -11.91 -10.13 5.23
CA LEU A 41 -12.91 -10.89 4.51
C LEU A 41 -12.80 -12.40 4.85
N PRO A 42 -13.83 -13.02 5.43
CA PRO A 42 -13.77 -14.43 5.86
C PRO A 42 -13.98 -15.43 4.70
N ILE A 43 -13.51 -15.09 3.54
CA ILE A 43 -13.61 -15.87 2.30
C ILE A 43 -12.24 -16.01 1.65
N SER A 44 -12.14 -16.81 0.60
CA SER A 44 -10.94 -16.94 -0.23
C SER A 44 -10.88 -15.82 -1.26
N GLY A 45 -9.69 -15.31 -1.51
CA GLY A 45 -9.43 -14.26 -2.49
C GLY A 45 -7.95 -13.88 -2.51
N THR A 46 -7.61 -12.92 -3.32
CA THR A 46 -6.28 -12.29 -3.33
C THR A 46 -6.37 -10.98 -2.57
N SER A 47 -5.59 -10.83 -1.52
CA SER A 47 -5.51 -9.57 -0.76
C SER A 47 -4.97 -8.47 -1.67
N PHE A 48 -5.50 -7.27 -1.52
CA PHE A 48 -5.08 -6.12 -2.31
C PHE A 48 -5.39 -4.81 -1.58
N THR A 49 -4.72 -3.75 -2.03
CA THR A 49 -4.91 -2.40 -1.51
C THR A 49 -5.22 -1.42 -2.62
N MET A 50 -6.19 -0.53 -2.36
CA MET A 50 -6.45 0.66 -3.15
C MET A 50 -5.86 1.85 -2.40
N ALA A 51 -4.69 2.26 -2.82
CA ALA A 51 -3.98 3.42 -2.28
C ALA A 51 -3.93 4.54 -3.33
N HIS A 52 -3.98 5.78 -2.88
CA HIS A 52 -3.82 6.92 -3.77
C HIS A 52 -2.34 7.23 -3.99
N TYR A 53 -1.98 7.43 -5.23
CA TYR A 53 -0.71 8.01 -5.63
C TYR A 53 -0.95 9.42 -6.16
N ALA A 54 -0.01 10.32 -5.92
CA ALA A 54 -0.16 11.76 -6.21
C ALA A 54 -0.54 12.10 -7.67
N ASP A 55 -0.28 11.20 -8.62
CA ASP A 55 -0.53 11.38 -10.04
C ASP A 55 -1.69 10.53 -10.59
N ASP A 56 -2.40 9.78 -9.73
CA ASP A 56 -3.55 9.00 -10.16
C ASP A 56 -4.74 9.91 -10.43
N GLY A 57 -5.30 9.76 -11.62
CA GLY A 57 -6.63 10.27 -11.92
C GLY A 57 -7.66 9.37 -11.25
N ASP A 58 -7.83 9.55 -9.95
CA ASP A 58 -8.53 8.66 -9.05
C ASP A 58 -9.89 8.21 -9.55
N SER A 59 -10.08 6.90 -9.60
CA SER A 59 -11.38 6.28 -9.84
C SER A 59 -12.09 5.88 -8.54
N PHE A 60 -11.49 6.13 -7.36
CA PHE A 60 -12.04 5.83 -6.04
C PHE A 60 -11.71 6.98 -5.07
N TYR A 61 -12.49 7.08 -4.00
CA TYR A 61 -12.42 8.21 -3.06
C TYR A 61 -11.70 7.87 -1.75
N TYR A 62 -11.87 6.65 -1.24
CA TYR A 62 -11.28 6.22 0.02
C TYR A 62 -10.19 5.19 -0.18
N GLU A 63 -9.15 5.27 0.63
CA GLU A 63 -8.11 4.24 0.68
C GLU A 63 -8.55 3.07 1.55
N TYR A 64 -8.32 1.85 1.05
CA TYR A 64 -8.67 0.65 1.77
C TYR A 64 -7.84 -0.55 1.34
N SER A 65 -7.69 -1.51 2.25
CA SER A 65 -7.16 -2.84 1.96
C SER A 65 -8.25 -3.88 2.15
N CYS A 66 -8.40 -4.79 1.20
CA CYS A 66 -9.20 -6.00 1.29
C CYS A 66 -8.30 -7.16 1.64
N LEU A 67 -8.42 -7.66 2.86
CA LEU A 67 -7.56 -8.70 3.45
C LEU A 67 -8.36 -10.00 3.55
N TYR A 68 -8.07 -10.94 2.67
CA TYR A 68 -8.78 -12.21 2.59
C TYR A 68 -8.24 -13.19 3.62
N LYS A 69 -9.12 -14.05 4.15
CA LYS A 69 -8.73 -15.04 5.16
C LYS A 69 -7.87 -16.14 4.59
N THR A 70 -8.13 -16.53 3.34
CA THR A 70 -7.41 -17.59 2.65
C THR A 70 -7.02 -17.11 1.26
N ASP A 71 -5.81 -17.46 0.84
CA ASP A 71 -5.30 -17.14 -0.49
C ASP A 71 -6.09 -17.90 -1.57
N ALA A 72 -6.39 -17.21 -2.69
CA ALA A 72 -7.11 -17.79 -3.82
C ALA A 72 -6.27 -18.81 -4.62
N TYR A 73 -4.95 -18.73 -4.54
CA TYR A 73 -4.01 -19.55 -5.31
C TYR A 73 -3.54 -20.78 -4.57
N THR A 74 -3.85 -20.90 -3.28
CA THR A 74 -3.55 -22.07 -2.46
C THR A 74 -4.84 -22.78 -2.09
N ASP A 75 -4.81 -24.10 -1.95
CA ASP A 75 -5.99 -24.95 -1.67
C ASP A 75 -6.65 -24.66 -0.29
N GLY A 76 -6.94 -23.37 -0.02
CA GLY A 76 -7.58 -22.92 1.21
C GLY A 76 -6.62 -22.68 2.37
N GLU A 77 -5.33 -22.52 2.09
CA GLU A 77 -4.37 -22.08 3.11
C GLU A 77 -4.69 -20.68 3.59
N ALA A 78 -4.47 -20.44 4.86
CA ALA A 78 -4.66 -19.12 5.44
C ALA A 78 -3.70 -18.13 4.79
N GLU A 79 -4.15 -16.87 4.64
CA GLU A 79 -3.26 -15.80 4.21
C GLU A 79 -2.22 -15.49 5.29
N SER A 80 -1.00 -15.18 4.89
CA SER A 80 0.09 -14.95 5.81
C SER A 80 0.03 -13.56 6.48
N PRO A 81 0.54 -13.42 7.71
CA PRO A 81 0.70 -12.10 8.31
C PRO A 81 1.59 -11.16 7.51
N ALA A 82 2.56 -11.70 6.76
CA ALA A 82 3.43 -10.92 5.90
C ALA A 82 2.67 -10.32 4.71
N THR A 83 1.73 -11.06 4.11
CA THR A 83 0.86 -10.53 3.05
C THR A 83 -0.03 -9.41 3.58
N TYR A 84 -0.63 -9.58 4.76
CA TYR A 84 -1.42 -8.50 5.34
C TYR A 84 -0.58 -7.25 5.63
N ALA A 85 0.65 -7.41 6.13
CA ALA A 85 1.53 -6.29 6.37
C ALA A 85 1.95 -5.61 5.06
N HIS A 86 2.27 -6.37 4.02
CA HIS A 86 2.55 -5.87 2.67
C HIS A 86 1.42 -4.97 2.17
N GLU A 87 0.19 -5.47 2.19
CA GLU A 87 -0.98 -4.71 1.75
C GLU A 87 -1.21 -3.43 2.58
N ILE A 88 -1.00 -3.49 3.89
CA ILE A 88 -1.13 -2.31 4.75
C ILE A 88 -0.04 -1.27 4.46
N LEU A 89 1.16 -1.69 4.08
CA LEU A 89 2.25 -0.76 3.74
C LEU A 89 1.98 0.04 2.46
N HIS A 90 1.20 -0.49 1.53
CA HIS A 90 0.72 0.28 0.37
C HIS A 90 -0.07 1.53 0.79
N LEU A 91 -0.89 1.45 1.84
CA LEU A 91 -1.61 2.61 2.39
C LEU A 91 -0.68 3.71 2.90
N SER A 92 0.60 3.42 3.06
CA SER A 92 1.63 4.37 3.48
C SER A 92 2.61 4.71 2.34
N GLY A 93 2.29 4.35 1.10
CA GLY A 93 3.03 4.74 -0.10
C GLY A 93 4.15 3.77 -0.52
N ALA A 94 4.25 2.58 0.07
CA ALA A 94 5.20 1.58 -0.41
C ALA A 94 4.72 0.98 -1.74
N PRO A 95 5.54 1.00 -2.81
CA PRO A 95 5.20 0.37 -4.08
C PRO A 95 5.49 -1.12 -4.05
N ASP A 96 4.88 -1.87 -4.97
CA ASP A 96 5.28 -3.23 -5.28
C ASP A 96 6.68 -3.28 -5.91
N LEU A 97 7.58 -4.06 -5.32
CA LEU A 97 8.97 -4.17 -5.77
C LEU A 97 9.27 -5.53 -6.44
N TYR A 98 8.24 -6.22 -6.93
CA TYR A 98 8.36 -7.53 -7.58
C TYR A 98 8.06 -7.45 -9.08
N GLU A 99 8.40 -8.53 -9.80
CA GLU A 99 8.18 -8.64 -11.25
C GLU A 99 6.68 -8.57 -11.57
N GLY A 100 6.33 -7.69 -12.51
CA GLY A 100 4.94 -7.46 -12.91
C GLY A 100 4.23 -6.38 -12.11
N SER A 101 4.93 -5.66 -11.25
CA SER A 101 4.41 -4.44 -10.63
C SER A 101 3.83 -3.49 -11.68
N SER A 102 2.70 -2.89 -11.38
CA SER A 102 2.07 -1.85 -12.19
C SER A 102 2.40 -0.44 -11.72
N ASP A 103 3.21 -0.31 -10.67
CA ASP A 103 3.61 0.98 -10.12
C ASP A 103 4.46 1.77 -11.13
N PRO A 104 4.09 3.01 -11.44
CA PRO A 104 4.74 3.81 -12.50
C PRO A 104 6.20 4.17 -12.18
N TYR A 105 6.59 4.08 -10.91
CA TYR A 105 7.93 4.41 -10.44
C TYR A 105 8.86 3.18 -10.33
N VAL A 106 8.32 2.00 -10.63
CA VAL A 106 9.02 0.71 -10.50
C VAL A 106 9.26 0.12 -11.89
N ASP A 107 10.53 -0.02 -12.27
CA ASP A 107 10.93 -0.67 -13.50
C ASP A 107 11.66 -2.01 -13.25
N GLU A 108 11.87 -2.79 -14.30
CA GLU A 108 12.56 -4.09 -14.21
C GLU A 108 13.98 -3.96 -13.62
N ALA A 109 14.65 -2.83 -13.85
CA ALA A 109 16.01 -2.62 -13.35
C ALA A 109 16.00 -2.42 -11.82
N LEU A 110 15.01 -1.68 -11.31
CA LEU A 110 14.80 -1.50 -9.88
C LEU A 110 14.43 -2.84 -9.22
N VAL A 111 13.48 -3.59 -9.80
CA VAL A 111 13.09 -4.91 -9.28
C VAL A 111 14.30 -5.84 -9.19
N SER A 112 15.12 -5.92 -10.24
CA SER A 112 16.34 -6.75 -10.23
C SER A 112 17.32 -6.29 -9.16
N TYR A 113 17.49 -4.99 -8.98
CA TYR A 113 18.36 -4.43 -7.95
C TYR A 113 17.87 -4.78 -6.55
N VAL A 114 16.57 -4.66 -6.30
CA VAL A 114 15.97 -4.98 -4.99
C VAL A 114 16.12 -6.47 -4.70
N ALA A 115 15.87 -7.33 -5.69
CA ALA A 115 16.04 -8.79 -5.53
C ALA A 115 17.47 -9.19 -5.18
N ASP A 116 18.46 -8.48 -5.74
CA ASP A 116 19.87 -8.75 -5.48
C ASP A 116 20.36 -8.12 -4.15
N THR A 117 19.83 -6.95 -3.79
CA THR A 117 20.37 -6.14 -2.68
C THR A 117 19.56 -6.30 -1.39
N TYR A 118 18.23 -6.44 -1.50
CA TYR A 118 17.27 -6.51 -0.42
C TYR A 118 16.33 -7.71 -0.55
N PRO A 119 16.84 -8.95 -0.68
CA PRO A 119 15.99 -10.12 -0.95
C PRO A 119 14.97 -10.41 0.15
N GLY A 120 15.16 -9.87 1.35
CA GLY A 120 14.22 -9.97 2.47
C GLY A 120 13.15 -8.89 2.51
N ASP A 121 13.13 -7.94 1.55
CA ASP A 121 12.16 -6.85 1.58
C ASP A 121 10.72 -7.36 1.43
N ILE A 122 9.84 -6.86 2.31
CA ILE A 122 8.43 -7.27 2.34
C ILE A 122 7.67 -6.85 1.08
N MET A 123 8.07 -5.75 0.43
CA MET A 123 7.46 -5.28 -0.82
C MET A 123 7.96 -6.04 -2.06
N LEU A 124 9.06 -6.79 -1.94
CA LEU A 124 9.53 -7.71 -2.96
C LEU A 124 8.82 -9.06 -2.89
N SER A 125 8.66 -9.62 -1.69
CA SER A 125 8.04 -10.92 -1.50
C SER A 125 7.56 -11.11 -0.06
N THR A 126 6.39 -11.68 0.10
CA THR A 126 5.81 -12.07 1.40
C THR A 126 6.14 -13.52 1.80
N TYR A 127 6.75 -14.29 0.88
CA TYR A 127 7.12 -15.69 1.08
C TYR A 127 8.53 -15.83 1.62
N GLU A 128 8.79 -16.91 2.37
CA GLU A 128 10.14 -17.33 2.76
C GLU A 128 10.96 -17.75 1.52
N ASP A 129 12.28 -17.92 1.69
CA ASP A 129 13.19 -18.27 0.59
C ASP A 129 12.87 -19.63 -0.07
N ASP A 130 12.20 -20.52 0.64
CA ASP A 130 11.75 -21.82 0.11
C ASP A 130 10.35 -21.76 -0.54
N GLY A 131 9.76 -20.59 -0.63
CA GLY A 131 8.43 -20.35 -1.19
C GLY A 131 7.28 -20.66 -0.25
N SER A 132 7.56 -20.99 1.02
CA SER A 132 6.52 -21.23 2.01
C SER A 132 6.00 -19.94 2.63
N SER A 133 4.79 -19.98 3.19
CA SER A 133 4.24 -18.91 4.03
C SER A 133 4.57 -19.17 5.49
N ARG A 134 4.85 -18.09 6.23
CA ARG A 134 5.07 -18.15 7.66
C ARG A 134 3.93 -17.51 8.44
N PHE A 135 3.47 -18.17 9.50
CA PHE A 135 2.26 -17.78 10.24
C PHE A 135 2.51 -17.36 11.69
N ASP A 136 3.68 -17.67 12.25
CA ASP A 136 4.02 -17.39 13.65
C ASP A 136 4.76 -16.06 13.85
N ALA A 137 5.33 -15.53 12.77
CA ALA A 137 6.03 -14.23 12.80
C ALA A 137 6.15 -13.67 11.39
N ILE A 138 6.30 -12.34 11.27
CA ILE A 138 6.75 -11.68 10.06
C ILE A 138 8.27 -11.64 10.11
N THR A 139 8.93 -12.33 9.18
CA THR A 139 10.39 -12.41 9.05
C THR A 139 10.93 -11.45 7.99
N LYS A 140 10.03 -10.88 7.20
CA LYS A 140 10.39 -9.91 6.17
C LYS A 140 10.83 -8.59 6.78
N GLU A 141 11.60 -7.85 6.04
CA GLU A 141 12.24 -6.60 6.44
C GLU A 141 11.64 -5.43 5.67
N ILE A 142 11.76 -4.25 6.23
CA ILE A 142 11.57 -2.98 5.52
C ILE A 142 12.98 -2.52 5.13
N SER A 143 13.32 -2.62 3.85
CA SER A 143 14.61 -2.16 3.35
C SER A 143 14.76 -0.64 3.46
N PRO A 144 15.98 -0.08 3.33
CA PRO A 144 16.17 1.36 3.27
C PRO A 144 15.39 2.03 2.14
N LEU A 145 15.21 1.34 1.01
CA LEU A 145 14.40 1.83 -0.11
C LEU A 145 12.92 1.88 0.25
N THR A 146 12.37 0.79 0.77
CA THR A 146 10.98 0.75 1.24
C THR A 146 10.74 1.75 2.37
N ALA A 147 11.70 1.90 3.30
CA ALA A 147 11.63 2.92 4.35
C ALA A 147 11.57 4.35 3.80
N TYR A 148 12.27 4.63 2.71
CA TYR A 148 12.16 5.92 2.01
C TYR A 148 10.76 6.10 1.41
N CYS A 149 10.25 5.11 0.69
CA CYS A 149 8.89 5.17 0.11
C CYS A 149 7.80 5.37 1.17
N LEU A 150 8.00 4.80 2.37
CA LEU A 150 7.11 4.98 3.53
C LEU A 150 7.29 6.33 4.25
N GLY A 151 8.23 7.18 3.84
CA GLY A 151 8.54 8.43 4.54
C GLY A 151 9.19 8.25 5.92
N LEU A 152 9.74 7.06 6.22
CA LEU A 152 10.46 6.79 7.47
C LEU A 152 11.88 7.36 7.47
N THR A 153 12.40 7.68 6.30
CA THR A 153 13.70 8.34 6.08
C THR A 153 13.58 9.28 4.90
N ASP A 154 14.34 10.38 4.93
CA ASP A 154 14.46 11.35 3.85
C ASP A 154 15.68 11.08 2.93
N THR A 155 16.40 10.00 3.18
CA THR A 155 17.59 9.61 2.44
C THR A 155 17.41 8.27 1.75
N CYS A 156 17.64 8.26 0.42
CA CYS A 156 17.63 7.07 -0.41
C CYS A 156 18.80 7.16 -1.40
N PRO A 157 19.91 6.44 -1.15
CA PRO A 157 21.06 6.44 -2.06
C PRO A 157 20.72 5.93 -3.47
N GLU A 158 19.70 5.10 -3.57
CA GLU A 158 19.19 4.49 -4.80
C GLU A 158 18.65 5.52 -5.80
N LEU A 159 18.21 6.71 -5.34
CA LEU A 159 17.70 7.78 -6.22
C LEU A 159 18.71 8.20 -7.31
N ALA A 160 20.02 8.10 -7.03
CA ALA A 160 21.05 8.40 -8.02
C ALA A 160 21.05 7.40 -9.19
N GLN A 161 20.61 6.18 -8.94
CA GLN A 161 20.54 5.10 -9.93
C GLN A 161 19.14 4.95 -10.51
N PHE A 162 18.12 5.16 -9.71
CA PHE A 162 16.71 4.98 -10.06
C PHE A 162 15.96 6.31 -9.88
N PRO A 163 16.14 7.27 -10.82
CA PRO A 163 15.61 8.62 -10.67
C PRO A 163 14.07 8.69 -10.66
N LEU A 164 13.37 7.68 -11.20
CA LEU A 164 11.91 7.62 -11.15
C LEU A 164 11.37 7.60 -9.72
N LEU A 165 12.13 7.03 -8.78
CA LEU A 165 11.76 7.07 -7.36
C LEU A 165 11.73 8.49 -6.78
N ALA A 166 12.42 9.44 -7.39
CA ALA A 166 12.40 10.84 -6.96
C ALA A 166 11.05 11.51 -7.25
N ASP A 167 10.31 10.99 -8.20
CA ASP A 167 8.98 11.49 -8.58
C ASP A 167 7.88 10.89 -7.67
N MET A 168 8.19 9.83 -6.91
CA MET A 168 7.32 9.37 -5.83
C MET A 168 7.27 10.44 -4.74
N THR A 169 6.07 10.84 -4.38
CA THR A 169 5.87 11.62 -3.17
C THR A 169 5.72 10.65 -2.00
N PRO A 170 6.75 10.49 -1.15
CA PRO A 170 6.69 9.50 -0.08
C PRO A 170 5.52 9.78 0.85
N GLY A 171 4.67 8.79 1.05
CA GLY A 171 3.73 8.69 2.16
C GLY A 171 2.86 9.91 2.47
N VAL A 172 2.53 10.73 1.49
CA VAL A 172 1.68 11.89 1.74
C VAL A 172 0.26 11.58 1.27
N PHE A 173 -0.56 11.18 2.20
CA PHE A 173 -2.00 11.05 1.99
C PHE A 173 -2.65 12.41 2.19
N SER A 174 -3.32 12.95 1.20
CA SER A 174 -4.07 14.19 1.36
C SER A 174 -5.50 14.04 0.84
N TYR A 175 -6.41 13.75 1.74
CA TYR A 175 -7.82 14.03 1.51
C TYR A 175 -8.16 15.41 2.08
N GLY A 176 -8.63 16.32 1.24
CA GLY A 176 -9.32 17.50 1.71
C GLY A 176 -10.68 17.12 2.29
N ALA A 177 -11.12 17.81 3.34
CA ALA A 177 -12.47 17.67 3.91
C ALA A 177 -13.62 17.97 2.91
N ASP A 178 -13.29 18.32 1.70
CA ASP A 178 -14.14 18.72 0.58
C ASP A 178 -14.07 17.74 -0.61
N GLY A 179 -13.38 16.59 -0.46
CA GLY A 179 -13.34 15.55 -1.49
C GLY A 179 -12.47 15.90 -2.70
N GLU A 180 -11.69 16.96 -2.61
CA GLU A 180 -10.66 17.23 -3.61
C GLU A 180 -9.33 16.64 -3.14
N ALA A 181 -8.67 15.86 -4.01
CA ALA A 181 -7.30 15.48 -3.80
C ALA A 181 -6.46 16.73 -3.60
N GLY A 182 -6.16 17.05 -2.35
CA GLY A 182 -5.33 18.18 -2.02
C GLY A 182 -3.91 17.85 -2.47
N SER A 183 -3.34 18.68 -3.34
CA SER A 183 -1.91 18.62 -3.61
C SER A 183 -1.17 18.79 -2.28
N ALA A 184 -0.55 17.73 -1.79
CA ALA A 184 0.34 17.85 -0.65
C ALA A 184 1.46 18.80 -1.04
N GLU A 185 1.61 19.88 -0.30
CA GLU A 185 2.80 20.70 -0.45
C GLU A 185 3.99 19.87 0.05
N ALA A 186 4.96 19.65 -0.83
CA ALA A 186 6.21 18.99 -0.50
C ALA A 186 6.83 19.65 0.75
N GLY A 187 6.87 18.94 1.85
CA GLY A 187 7.50 19.42 3.09
C GLY A 187 6.73 19.24 4.39
N GLU A 188 5.51 18.70 4.40
CA GLU A 188 4.86 18.35 5.65
C GLU A 188 5.33 16.94 6.12
N SER A 189 6.38 16.93 6.91
CA SER A 189 6.77 15.74 7.68
C SER A 189 5.64 15.34 8.63
N TRP A 190 5.37 14.05 8.74
CA TRP A 190 4.48 13.48 9.76
C TRP A 190 4.85 13.99 11.15
N PRO A 191 4.01 14.76 11.82
CA PRO A 191 4.23 15.07 13.22
C PRO A 191 3.68 13.94 14.07
N GLY A 192 4.44 12.89 14.26
CA GLY A 192 4.06 11.87 15.22
C GLY A 192 4.32 10.44 14.79
N ALA A 193 5.59 10.09 14.58
CA ALA A 193 6.01 8.73 14.88
C ALA A 193 5.80 8.55 16.39
N VAL A 194 4.70 7.92 16.77
CA VAL A 194 4.56 7.40 18.13
C VAL A 194 5.52 6.23 18.20
N ALA A 195 6.69 6.47 18.82
CA ALA A 195 7.55 5.39 19.26
C ALA A 195 6.76 4.56 20.28
N VAL A 196 6.49 3.30 19.95
CA VAL A 196 6.03 2.28 20.89
C VAL A 196 7.23 1.70 21.60
#